data_ee459df00a5dbcad5196ce8c88d1b688
#
_entry.id   ee459df00a5dbcad5196ce8c88d1b688
#
_cell.length_a   1.000
_cell.length_b   1.000
_cell.length_c   1.000
_cell.angle_alpha   90.00
_cell.angle_beta   90.00
_cell.angle_gamma   90.00
#
_symmetry.space_group_name_H-M   'P 1'
#
loop_
_entity.id
_entity.type
_entity.pdbx_description
1 polymer ?
#
loop_
_entity_poly.entity_id
_entity_poly.type
_entity_poly.pdbx_seq_one_letter_code
_entity_poly.pdbx_strand_id
1 'polypeptide(L)'
;IANGLKKKEREAILKSIEDGSALMIVGTHSVLSKEVKFHDLGLSITDEEHRFGVLQREEITTKAKAGMHTVTMSATPIPRSLSDVLLSTTEVFNIQSMPNGRKPIQTAICASQNTIFQFIKKEIEKGHQAYVVCPLIEDKQGVMEGILSVEQTYTEYANIFGKNAVAVLNGKMNEDE
;
A
#
# COMPACT_ATOMS: atom_id res chain seq x y z
N ILE A 1 8.28 -15.55 0.37
CA ILE A 1 7.44 -16.61 0.97
C ILE A 1 6.01 -16.10 0.92
N ALA A 2 5.13 -16.76 0.17
CA ALA A 2 3.74 -16.37 0.01
C ALA A 2 2.83 -17.20 0.93
N ASN A 3 1.67 -16.63 1.29
CA ASN A 3 0.61 -17.38 1.95
C ASN A 3 0.05 -18.44 0.98
N GLY A 4 -0.24 -19.65 1.48
CA GLY A 4 -0.82 -20.74 0.68
C GLY A 4 0.18 -21.80 0.17
N LEU A 5 1.46 -21.69 0.48
CA LEU A 5 2.43 -22.74 0.18
C LEU A 5 2.17 -24.01 1.01
N LYS A 6 2.32 -25.18 0.37
CA LYS A 6 2.26 -26.46 1.08
C LYS A 6 3.43 -26.56 2.08
N LYS A 7 3.20 -27.25 3.19
CA LYS A 7 4.20 -27.35 4.28
C LYS A 7 5.57 -27.82 3.80
N LYS A 8 5.62 -28.85 2.94
CA LYS A 8 6.89 -29.36 2.38
C LYS A 8 7.64 -28.34 1.50
N GLU A 9 6.91 -27.56 0.71
CA GLU A 9 7.48 -26.51 -0.14
C GLU A 9 8.05 -25.38 0.72
N ARG A 10 7.32 -24.99 1.77
CA ARG A 10 7.78 -24.00 2.73
C ARG A 10 9.07 -24.44 3.45
N GLU A 11 9.13 -25.68 3.92
CA GLU A 11 10.31 -26.24 4.58
C GLU A 11 11.53 -26.26 3.64
N ALA A 12 11.34 -26.62 2.37
CA ALA A 12 12.40 -26.60 1.37
C ALA A 12 12.93 -25.19 1.12
N ILE A 13 12.04 -24.19 1.03
CA ILE A 13 12.43 -22.79 0.86
C ILE A 13 13.20 -22.29 2.10
N LEU A 14 12.71 -22.56 3.31
CA LEU A 14 13.38 -22.15 4.54
C LEU A 14 14.80 -22.75 4.62
N LYS A 15 14.95 -24.01 4.25
CA LYS A 15 16.25 -24.67 4.20
C LYS A 15 17.20 -24.02 3.19
N SER A 16 16.72 -23.69 1.99
CA SER A 16 17.54 -23.03 0.97
C SER A 16 17.98 -21.62 1.36
N ILE A 17 17.21 -20.93 2.21
CA ILE A 17 17.61 -19.65 2.78
C ILE A 17 18.69 -19.84 3.85
N GLU A 18 18.51 -20.84 4.71
CA GLU A 18 19.42 -21.12 5.82
C GLU A 18 20.78 -21.66 5.36
N ASP A 19 20.81 -22.50 4.31
CA ASP A 19 22.05 -23.06 3.74
C ASP A 19 22.73 -22.14 2.72
N GLY A 20 22.09 -21.03 2.33
CA GLY A 20 22.65 -20.04 1.40
C GLY A 20 22.55 -20.43 -0.08
N SER A 21 21.84 -21.48 -0.44
CA SER A 21 21.61 -21.86 -1.84
C SER A 21 20.62 -20.89 -2.52
N ALA A 22 19.72 -20.24 -1.77
CA ALA A 22 18.89 -19.15 -2.23
C ALA A 22 19.63 -17.82 -2.11
N LEU A 23 20.08 -17.25 -3.23
CA LEU A 23 20.83 -15.98 -3.26
C LEU A 23 19.93 -14.75 -3.19
N MET A 24 18.68 -14.85 -3.61
CA MET A 24 17.70 -13.76 -3.59
C MET A 24 16.36 -14.27 -3.07
N ILE A 25 15.80 -13.55 -2.12
CA ILE A 25 14.52 -13.88 -1.51
C ILE A 25 13.56 -12.70 -1.75
N VAL A 26 12.40 -12.98 -2.33
CA VAL A 26 11.32 -12.01 -2.51
C VAL A 26 10.10 -12.49 -1.74
N GLY A 27 9.48 -11.62 -0.98
CA GLY A 27 8.30 -11.96 -0.21
C GLY A 27 7.67 -10.76 0.47
N THR A 28 6.59 -11.01 1.18
CA THR A 28 5.91 -10.04 2.02
C THR A 28 6.50 -10.06 3.44
N HIS A 29 5.80 -9.52 4.42
CA HIS A 29 6.20 -9.55 5.85
C HIS A 29 6.58 -10.96 6.36
N SER A 30 6.10 -12.02 5.70
CA SER A 30 6.41 -13.40 6.08
C SER A 30 7.90 -13.75 5.99
N VAL A 31 8.70 -13.01 5.21
CA VAL A 31 10.17 -13.19 5.15
C VAL A 31 10.85 -12.73 6.43
N LEU A 32 10.17 -11.93 7.25
CA LEU A 32 10.68 -11.42 8.52
C LEU A 32 10.35 -12.35 9.70
N SER A 33 9.53 -13.38 9.49
CA SER A 33 9.13 -14.29 10.57
C SER A 33 10.34 -14.93 11.25
N LYS A 34 10.22 -15.27 12.53
CA LYS A 34 11.29 -15.87 13.34
C LYS A 34 11.84 -17.18 12.77
N GLU A 35 11.03 -17.87 11.97
CA GLU A 35 11.42 -19.13 11.31
C GLU A 35 12.43 -18.93 10.17
N VAL A 36 12.49 -17.73 9.59
CA VAL A 36 13.41 -17.43 8.48
C VAL A 36 14.78 -17.08 9.07
N LYS A 37 15.75 -17.92 8.80
CA LYS A 37 17.14 -17.70 9.18
C LYS A 37 17.96 -17.48 7.92
N PHE A 38 18.56 -16.32 7.78
CA PHE A 38 19.42 -16.02 6.64
C PHE A 38 20.81 -16.57 6.87
N HIS A 39 21.40 -17.18 5.84
CA HIS A 39 22.79 -17.62 5.88
C HIS A 39 23.75 -16.44 6.04
N ASP A 40 23.63 -15.46 5.14
CA ASP A 40 24.41 -14.22 5.17
C ASP A 40 23.67 -13.12 4.41
N LEU A 41 22.94 -12.27 5.14
CA LEU A 41 22.13 -11.22 4.56
C LEU A 41 22.98 -9.97 4.31
N GLY A 42 23.38 -9.74 3.06
CA GLY A 42 24.21 -8.59 2.67
C GLY A 42 23.41 -7.36 2.23
N LEU A 43 22.19 -7.54 1.71
CA LEU A 43 21.34 -6.44 1.24
C LEU A 43 19.88 -6.71 1.57
N SER A 44 19.22 -5.70 2.13
CA SER A 44 17.78 -5.67 2.33
C SER A 44 17.15 -4.52 1.55
N ILE A 45 16.12 -4.81 0.73
CA ILE A 45 15.35 -3.80 0.00
C ILE A 45 13.91 -3.87 0.50
N THR A 46 13.39 -2.77 1.02
CA THR A 46 12.03 -2.66 1.54
C THR A 46 11.25 -1.60 0.76
N ASP A 47 10.14 -2.01 0.16
CA ASP A 47 9.21 -1.10 -0.49
C ASP A 47 8.11 -0.69 0.47
N GLU A 48 7.64 0.57 0.38
CA GLU A 48 6.58 1.12 1.23
C GLU A 48 6.88 0.95 2.74
N GLU A 49 8.04 1.39 3.17
CA GLU A 49 8.55 1.23 4.54
C GLU A 49 7.54 1.65 5.62
N HIS A 50 6.68 2.64 5.33
CA HIS A 50 5.67 3.12 6.27
C HIS A 50 4.64 2.04 6.68
N ARG A 51 4.51 0.97 5.91
CA ARG A 51 3.66 -0.19 6.24
C ARG A 51 4.29 -1.14 7.25
N PHE A 52 5.59 -0.98 7.51
CA PHE A 52 6.31 -1.80 8.48
C PHE A 52 6.29 -1.13 9.85
N GLY A 53 5.90 -1.88 10.87
CA GLY A 53 6.03 -1.44 12.26
C GLY A 53 7.48 -1.33 12.72
N VAL A 54 7.73 -0.60 13.81
CA VAL A 54 9.08 -0.42 14.38
C VAL A 54 9.74 -1.77 14.68
N LEU A 55 8.99 -2.70 15.28
CA LEU A 55 9.49 -4.04 15.63
C LEU A 55 9.93 -4.85 14.43
N GLN A 56 9.21 -4.73 13.29
CA GLN A 56 9.55 -5.45 12.06
C GLN A 56 10.85 -4.94 11.43
N ARG A 57 11.15 -3.66 11.56
CA ARG A 57 12.43 -3.08 11.11
C ARG A 57 13.60 -3.54 11.96
N GLU A 58 13.42 -3.58 13.27
CA GLU A 58 14.42 -4.13 14.20
C GLU A 58 14.70 -5.61 13.92
N GLU A 59 13.68 -6.40 13.54
CA GLU A 59 13.86 -7.81 13.16
C GLU A 59 14.76 -7.99 11.95
N ILE A 60 14.72 -7.12 10.94
CA ILE A 60 15.64 -7.17 9.81
C ILE A 60 17.07 -6.96 10.28
N THR A 61 17.28 -5.92 11.08
CA THR A 61 18.60 -5.54 11.58
C THR A 61 19.19 -6.62 12.49
N THR A 62 18.36 -7.24 13.34
CA THR A 62 18.81 -8.30 14.26
C THR A 62 19.15 -9.61 13.54
N LYS A 63 18.55 -9.87 12.39
CA LYS A 63 18.83 -11.06 11.57
C LYS A 63 20.05 -10.92 10.68
N ALA A 64 20.51 -9.69 10.50
CA ALA A 64 21.67 -9.39 9.68
C ALA A 64 22.97 -9.51 10.46
N LYS A 65 24.03 -9.93 9.81
CA LYS A 65 25.39 -9.75 10.30
C LYS A 65 25.84 -8.30 10.15
N ALA A 66 26.88 -7.93 10.85
CA ALA A 66 27.44 -6.58 10.71
C ALA A 66 27.84 -6.29 9.26
N GLY A 67 27.46 -5.11 8.75
CA GLY A 67 27.78 -4.68 7.39
C GLY A 67 26.67 -4.89 6.34
N MET A 68 25.46 -5.25 6.73
CA MET A 68 24.31 -5.30 5.81
C MET A 68 23.96 -3.90 5.28
N HIS A 69 23.75 -3.81 3.99
CA HIS A 69 23.19 -2.61 3.36
C HIS A 69 21.65 -2.65 3.40
N THR A 70 21.04 -1.50 3.64
CA THR A 70 19.58 -1.37 3.65
C THR A 70 19.16 -0.29 2.67
N VAL A 71 18.21 -0.63 1.80
CA VAL A 71 17.55 0.31 0.89
C VAL A 71 16.06 0.32 1.23
N THR A 72 15.54 1.51 1.53
CA THR A 72 14.11 1.71 1.76
C THR A 72 13.54 2.58 0.65
N MET A 73 12.37 2.20 0.14
CA MET A 73 11.66 2.93 -0.91
C MET A 73 10.32 3.41 -0.39
N SER A 74 9.91 4.60 -0.76
CA SER A 74 8.59 5.14 -0.45
C SER A 74 8.18 6.20 -1.45
N ALA A 75 6.92 6.21 -1.85
CA ALA A 75 6.33 7.29 -2.63
C ALA A 75 5.97 8.51 -1.76
N THR A 76 5.81 8.29 -0.46
CA THR A 76 5.44 9.31 0.53
C THR A 76 6.42 9.26 1.70
N PRO A 77 7.62 9.86 1.57
CA PRO A 77 8.58 9.86 2.66
C PRO A 77 7.98 10.55 3.89
N ILE A 78 7.81 9.79 4.97
CA ILE A 78 7.33 10.36 6.24
C ILE A 78 8.50 11.06 6.91
N PRO A 79 8.29 12.26 7.52
CA PRO A 79 9.34 13.02 8.19
C PRO A 79 10.06 12.32 9.36
N ARG A 80 9.67 11.08 9.70
CA ARG A 80 10.38 10.27 10.72
C ARG A 80 11.82 9.95 10.33
N SER A 81 12.05 9.78 9.04
CA SER A 81 13.41 9.65 8.47
C SER A 81 14.15 10.98 8.42
N LEU A 82 13.52 12.10 8.78
CA LEU A 82 14.19 13.41 8.78
C LEU A 82 15.32 13.44 9.81
N SER A 83 15.16 12.79 10.97
CA SER A 83 16.22 12.66 11.94
C SER A 83 17.40 11.85 11.42
N ASP A 84 17.13 10.76 10.70
CA ASP A 84 18.18 9.90 10.12
C ASP A 84 18.94 10.63 9.02
N VAL A 85 18.24 11.44 8.22
CA VAL A 85 18.85 12.31 7.19
C VAL A 85 19.65 13.43 7.84
N LEU A 86 19.09 14.09 8.86
CA LEU A 86 19.77 15.17 9.58
C LEU A 86 21.02 14.70 10.35
N LEU A 87 21.00 13.46 10.83
CA LEU A 87 22.16 12.83 11.50
C LEU A 87 23.15 12.22 10.50
N SER A 88 22.91 12.36 9.18
CA SER A 88 23.76 11.83 8.12
C SER A 88 23.98 10.31 8.18
N THR A 89 23.04 9.58 8.76
CA THR A 89 23.08 8.11 8.84
C THR A 89 22.47 7.43 7.62
N THR A 90 21.74 8.19 6.79
CA THR A 90 21.05 7.69 5.62
C THR A 90 21.26 8.63 4.42
N GLU A 91 21.65 8.08 3.27
CA GLU A 91 21.67 8.80 2.01
C GLU A 91 20.30 8.78 1.36
N VAL A 92 19.84 9.92 0.82
CA VAL A 92 18.53 10.06 0.20
C VAL A 92 18.68 10.26 -1.30
N PHE A 93 18.05 9.38 -2.06
CA PHE A 93 17.99 9.42 -3.52
C PHE A 93 16.57 9.73 -3.99
N ASN A 94 16.39 10.82 -4.72
CA ASN A 94 15.11 11.22 -5.28
C ASN A 94 15.01 10.86 -6.77
N ILE A 95 14.07 9.97 -7.13
CA ILE A 95 13.76 9.65 -8.51
C ILE A 95 12.74 10.70 -9.02
N GLN A 96 13.18 11.64 -9.82
CA GLN A 96 12.34 12.74 -10.32
C GLN A 96 11.65 12.44 -11.65
N SER A 97 12.13 11.45 -12.38
CA SER A 97 11.59 11.09 -13.71
C SER A 97 10.42 10.12 -13.59
N MET A 98 9.37 10.37 -14.35
CA MET A 98 8.27 9.43 -14.52
C MET A 98 8.64 8.32 -15.50
N PRO A 99 8.13 7.08 -15.30
CA PRO A 99 8.27 6.03 -16.30
C PRO A 99 7.70 6.45 -17.65
N ASN A 100 8.33 6.01 -18.74
CA ASN A 100 7.87 6.28 -20.08
C ASN A 100 6.44 5.78 -20.30
N GLY A 101 5.59 6.62 -20.93
CA GLY A 101 4.19 6.28 -21.23
C GLY A 101 3.18 6.59 -20.11
N ARG A 102 3.62 7.04 -18.95
CA ARG A 102 2.69 7.48 -17.90
C ARG A 102 2.11 8.85 -18.24
N LYS A 103 0.78 8.93 -18.36
CA LYS A 103 0.08 10.19 -18.60
C LYS A 103 0.10 11.07 -17.35
N PRO A 104 0.22 12.40 -17.47
CA PRO A 104 0.15 13.29 -16.33
C PRO A 104 -1.24 13.21 -15.67
N ILE A 105 -1.26 13.22 -14.34
CA ILE A 105 -2.48 13.25 -13.54
C ILE A 105 -2.87 14.70 -13.32
N GLN A 106 -4.14 15.02 -13.57
CA GLN A 106 -4.70 16.34 -13.27
C GLN A 106 -5.44 16.26 -11.94
N THR A 107 -5.07 17.11 -11.01
CA THR A 107 -5.70 17.20 -9.69
C THR A 107 -6.35 18.59 -9.56
N ALA A 108 -7.62 18.62 -9.13
CA ALA A 108 -8.36 19.85 -8.92
C ALA A 108 -9.21 19.78 -7.66
N ILE A 109 -9.45 20.93 -7.03
CA ILE A 109 -10.40 21.06 -5.94
C ILE A 109 -11.71 21.55 -6.54
N CYS A 110 -12.78 20.80 -6.37
CA CYS A 110 -14.12 21.18 -6.85
C CYS A 110 -14.96 21.69 -5.69
N ALA A 111 -15.49 22.90 -5.85
CA ALA A 111 -16.40 23.52 -4.86
C ALA A 111 -17.86 23.06 -5.00
N SER A 112 -18.23 22.40 -6.10
CA SER A 112 -19.63 22.02 -6.39
C SER A 112 -19.71 20.52 -6.75
N GLN A 113 -20.60 19.82 -6.04
CA GLN A 113 -20.91 18.41 -6.34
C GLN A 113 -21.44 18.23 -7.78
N ASN A 114 -22.24 19.15 -8.29
CA ASN A 114 -22.75 19.07 -9.65
C ASN A 114 -21.62 19.04 -10.69
N THR A 115 -20.54 19.78 -10.47
CA THR A 115 -19.36 19.73 -11.35
C THR A 115 -18.70 18.36 -11.32
N ILE A 116 -18.61 17.74 -10.13
CA ILE A 116 -18.06 16.40 -9.95
C ILE A 116 -18.93 15.38 -10.69
N PHE A 117 -20.25 15.43 -10.52
CA PHE A 117 -21.16 14.50 -11.20
C PHE A 117 -21.11 14.61 -12.73
N GLN A 118 -21.05 15.82 -13.25
CA GLN A 118 -20.89 16.04 -14.70
C GLN A 118 -19.57 15.50 -15.22
N PHE A 119 -18.51 15.66 -14.46
CA PHE A 119 -17.18 15.10 -14.81
C PHE A 119 -17.22 13.58 -14.81
N ILE A 120 -17.72 12.96 -13.73
CA ILE A 120 -17.86 11.51 -13.63
C ILE A 120 -18.69 10.96 -14.78
N LYS A 121 -19.82 11.61 -15.09
CA LYS A 121 -20.69 11.19 -16.21
C LYS A 121 -19.93 11.16 -17.54
N LYS A 122 -19.16 12.20 -17.83
CA LYS A 122 -18.32 12.27 -19.05
C LYS A 122 -17.26 11.16 -19.09
N GLU A 123 -16.67 10.82 -17.94
CA GLU A 123 -15.68 9.74 -17.90
C GLU A 123 -16.33 8.35 -18.08
N ILE A 124 -17.49 8.13 -17.49
CA ILE A 124 -18.27 6.89 -17.69
C ILE A 124 -18.69 6.73 -19.16
N GLU A 125 -19.13 7.80 -19.81
CA GLU A 125 -19.49 7.80 -21.24
C GLU A 125 -18.31 7.43 -22.16
N LYS A 126 -17.09 7.68 -21.72
CA LYS A 126 -15.83 7.26 -22.39
C LYS A 126 -15.42 5.82 -22.08
N GLY A 127 -16.17 5.10 -21.24
CA GLY A 127 -15.85 3.76 -20.77
C GLY A 127 -14.84 3.70 -19.62
N HIS A 128 -14.59 4.82 -18.96
CA HIS A 128 -13.74 4.89 -17.79
C HIS A 128 -14.50 4.59 -16.49
N GLN A 129 -13.80 4.23 -15.45
CA GLN A 129 -14.32 4.03 -14.10
C GLN A 129 -13.96 5.23 -13.21
N ALA A 130 -14.81 5.48 -12.22
CA ALA A 130 -14.57 6.49 -11.19
C ALA A 130 -14.53 5.83 -9.81
N TYR A 131 -13.58 6.25 -8.97
CA TYR A 131 -13.50 5.85 -7.57
C TYR A 131 -13.87 7.04 -6.68
N VAL A 132 -14.80 6.81 -5.77
CA VAL A 132 -15.21 7.79 -4.76
C VAL A 132 -14.78 7.27 -3.40
N VAL A 133 -13.89 7.98 -2.74
CA VAL A 133 -13.32 7.56 -1.45
C VAL A 133 -13.97 8.37 -0.34
N CYS A 134 -14.60 7.68 0.62
CA CYS A 134 -15.22 8.26 1.79
C CYS A 134 -14.43 7.92 3.05
N PRO A 135 -14.30 8.84 4.02
CA PRO A 135 -13.55 8.59 5.25
C PRO A 135 -14.29 7.69 6.25
N LEU A 136 -15.60 7.53 6.12
CA LEU A 136 -16.47 6.76 7.02
C LEU A 136 -17.28 5.73 6.24
N ILE A 137 -17.45 4.54 6.81
CA ILE A 137 -18.36 3.51 6.27
C ILE A 137 -19.81 3.91 6.57
N GLU A 138 -20.10 4.21 7.83
CA GLU A 138 -21.42 4.59 8.36
C GLU A 138 -21.26 5.79 9.30
N ASP A 139 -22.17 6.72 9.27
CA ASP A 139 -22.27 7.78 10.28
C ASP A 139 -23.42 7.48 11.26
N LYS A 140 -23.12 6.64 12.30
CA LYS A 140 -24.11 6.22 13.30
C LYS A 140 -24.56 7.32 14.27
N GLN A 141 -23.82 8.41 14.34
CA GLN A 141 -24.04 9.45 15.37
C GLN A 141 -24.33 10.85 14.81
N GLY A 142 -24.25 11.04 13.48
CA GLY A 142 -24.39 12.36 12.90
C GLY A 142 -23.33 13.37 13.38
N VAL A 143 -22.18 12.84 13.82
CA VAL A 143 -21.18 13.62 14.58
C VAL A 143 -20.33 14.50 13.67
N MET A 144 -20.30 14.22 12.37
CA MET A 144 -19.50 14.98 11.43
C MET A 144 -20.37 15.68 10.39
N GLU A 145 -20.85 16.86 10.71
CA GLU A 145 -21.55 17.72 9.74
C GLU A 145 -20.69 17.94 8.50
N GLY A 146 -21.26 17.62 7.33
CA GLY A 146 -20.62 17.84 6.03
C GLY A 146 -19.72 16.72 5.53
N ILE A 147 -19.56 15.61 6.25
CA ILE A 147 -18.80 14.43 5.79
C ILE A 147 -19.78 13.30 5.46
N LEU A 148 -19.82 12.93 4.17
CA LEU A 148 -20.67 11.83 3.71
C LEU A 148 -20.01 10.47 3.99
N SER A 149 -20.79 9.54 4.52
CA SER A 149 -20.39 8.13 4.64
C SER A 149 -20.48 7.39 3.31
N VAL A 150 -19.92 6.19 3.23
CA VAL A 150 -20.04 5.32 2.06
C VAL A 150 -21.52 5.04 1.74
N GLU A 151 -22.35 4.78 2.75
CA GLU A 151 -23.79 4.47 2.55
C GLU A 151 -24.58 5.65 1.99
N GLN A 152 -24.34 6.85 2.53
CA GLN A 152 -24.98 8.08 2.04
C GLN A 152 -24.53 8.39 0.62
N THR A 153 -23.22 8.31 0.37
CA THR A 153 -22.64 8.53 -0.95
C THR A 153 -23.15 7.49 -1.96
N TYR A 154 -23.21 6.21 -1.60
CA TYR A 154 -23.78 5.17 -2.46
C TYR A 154 -25.21 5.49 -2.86
N THR A 155 -26.05 5.87 -1.87
CA THR A 155 -27.45 6.20 -2.13
C THR A 155 -27.59 7.36 -3.11
N GLU A 156 -26.81 8.42 -2.93
CA GLU A 156 -26.81 9.60 -3.82
C GLU A 156 -26.36 9.23 -5.24
N TYR A 157 -25.21 8.52 -5.35
CA TYR A 157 -24.65 8.14 -6.65
C TYR A 157 -25.50 7.09 -7.38
N ALA A 158 -26.10 6.16 -6.66
CA ALA A 158 -27.01 5.17 -7.24
C ALA A 158 -28.29 5.81 -7.78
N ASN A 159 -28.78 6.89 -7.17
CA ASN A 159 -29.92 7.65 -7.69
C ASN A 159 -29.56 8.43 -8.97
N ILE A 160 -28.33 8.88 -9.11
CA ILE A 160 -27.86 9.66 -10.27
C ILE A 160 -27.46 8.78 -11.44
N PHE A 161 -26.67 7.73 -11.18
CA PHE A 161 -26.04 6.89 -12.21
C PHE A 161 -26.72 5.53 -12.40
N GLY A 162 -27.66 5.16 -11.52
CA GLY A 162 -28.32 3.86 -11.50
C GLY A 162 -27.61 2.84 -10.59
N LYS A 163 -28.40 2.01 -9.90
CA LYS A 163 -27.89 1.01 -8.95
C LYS A 163 -26.91 0.00 -9.57
N ASN A 164 -27.09 -0.33 -10.83
CA ASN A 164 -26.22 -1.28 -11.53
C ASN A 164 -24.87 -0.68 -11.96
N ALA A 165 -24.75 0.63 -11.93
CA ALA A 165 -23.52 1.34 -12.31
C ALA A 165 -22.64 1.69 -11.09
N VAL A 166 -23.13 1.50 -9.88
CA VAL A 166 -22.43 1.89 -8.64
C VAL A 166 -22.25 0.65 -7.76
N ALA A 167 -21.03 0.40 -7.33
CA ALA A 167 -20.70 -0.65 -6.38
C ALA A 167 -20.07 -0.06 -5.13
N VAL A 168 -20.21 -0.75 -4.01
CA VAL A 168 -19.61 -0.40 -2.72
C VAL A 168 -18.49 -1.38 -2.40
N LEU A 169 -17.39 -0.85 -1.90
CA LEU A 169 -16.31 -1.65 -1.35
C LEU A 169 -15.87 -1.04 0.00
N ASN A 170 -15.88 -1.83 1.04
CA ASN A 170 -15.41 -1.39 2.35
C ASN A 170 -14.76 -2.54 3.14
N GLY A 171 -14.02 -2.21 4.20
CA GLY A 171 -13.25 -3.20 4.98
C GLY A 171 -14.07 -4.15 5.85
N LYS A 172 -15.41 -4.06 5.87
CA LYS A 172 -16.29 -5.00 6.58
C LYS A 172 -16.82 -6.10 5.66
N MET A 173 -16.63 -5.95 4.35
CA MET A 173 -17.07 -6.93 3.33
C MET A 173 -16.13 -8.13 3.33
N ASN A 174 -16.69 -9.32 3.12
CA ASN A 174 -15.94 -10.55 2.92
C ASN A 174 -15.41 -10.64 1.49
N GLU A 175 -14.41 -11.52 1.25
CA GLU A 175 -13.78 -11.69 -0.07
C GLU A 175 -14.78 -12.16 -1.16
N ASP A 176 -15.91 -12.73 -0.77
CA ASP A 176 -16.95 -13.26 -1.67
C ASP A 176 -18.09 -12.25 -1.95
N GLU A 177 -18.08 -11.07 -1.35
CA GLU A 177 -19.07 -9.98 -1.57
C GLU A 177 -18.53 -8.96 -2.56
#